data_f51f46f2291a4b279358040c00713f72
#
_entry.id   f51f46f2291a4b279358040c00713f72
#
_cell.length_a   1.000
_cell.length_b   1.000
_cell.length_c   1.000
_cell.angle_alpha   90.00
_cell.angle_beta   90.00
_cell.angle_gamma   90.00
#
_symmetry.space_group_name_H-M   'P 1'
#
loop_
_entity.id
_entity.type
_entity.pdbx_description
1 polymer ?
#
loop_
_entity_poly.entity_id
_entity_poly.type
_entity_poly.pdbx_seq_one_letter_code
_entity_poly.pdbx_strand_id
1 'polypeptide(L)'
;MTEGLRKTQEQRHYDRRAGDLDDPQYDWTSGAARMNPALRAPYRHLEDLLGDCSGKRILDFGCGHGIFSIAPAKHGAQVVGVDISPRSLAFARRRSSREQVSGRTQFCVGDCESLPFPDDTFDLVMSCGVLSCLNLRHGISEVARVLRPDGRAIFVDTLGHNPVINLRRRWAAWRGQRTDWTTEHILTLPDLRIFDQQFSRCSVRPFDLATLLLARCSWHAKWLLHAASNVDRWVLERTALQRLAFKVVVEVSGPKT
;
A
#
# COMPACT_ATOMS: atom_id res chain seq x y z
N MET A 1 -3.36 10.59 22.92
CA MET A 1 -3.87 11.43 21.79
C MET A 1 -5.25 10.94 21.42
N THR A 2 -6.27 11.82 21.33
CA THR A 2 -7.60 11.39 20.89
C THR A 2 -7.57 10.99 19.41
N GLU A 3 -8.45 10.08 19.00
CA GLU A 3 -8.53 9.56 17.64
C GLU A 3 -8.72 10.67 16.59
N GLY A 4 -9.61 11.62 16.85
CA GLY A 4 -9.85 12.75 15.95
C GLY A 4 -8.62 13.66 15.77
N LEU A 5 -7.83 13.86 16.82
CA LEU A 5 -6.60 14.64 16.74
C LEU A 5 -5.55 13.93 15.89
N ARG A 6 -5.42 12.61 16.03
CA ARG A 6 -4.54 11.77 15.22
C ARG A 6 -4.89 11.91 13.73
N LYS A 7 -6.15 11.67 13.37
CA LYS A 7 -6.64 11.74 11.98
C LYS A 7 -6.39 13.13 11.36
N THR A 8 -6.60 14.18 12.14
CA THR A 8 -6.30 15.57 11.69
C THR A 8 -4.80 15.78 11.45
N GLN A 9 -3.93 15.21 12.28
CA GLN A 9 -2.48 15.29 12.09
C GLN A 9 -2.02 14.51 10.85
N GLU A 10 -2.54 13.29 10.64
CA GLU A 10 -2.26 12.49 9.45
C GLU A 10 -2.70 13.25 8.18
N GLN A 11 -3.93 13.76 8.13
CA GLN A 11 -4.43 14.55 7.01
C GLN A 11 -3.51 15.73 6.69
N ARG A 12 -3.15 16.55 7.69
CA ARG A 12 -2.24 17.70 7.50
C ARG A 12 -0.85 17.28 7.04
N HIS A 13 -0.35 16.14 7.52
CA HIS A 13 0.94 15.61 7.10
C HIS A 13 0.92 15.23 5.61
N TYR A 14 -0.10 14.47 5.17
CA TYR A 14 -0.22 14.04 3.78
C TYR A 14 -0.59 15.18 2.84
N ASP A 15 -1.40 16.17 3.27
CA ASP A 15 -1.65 17.38 2.49
C ASP A 15 -0.37 18.20 2.25
N ARG A 16 0.51 18.31 3.26
CA ARG A 16 1.81 18.97 3.06
C ARG A 16 2.68 18.20 2.06
N ARG A 17 2.80 16.87 2.24
CA ARG A 17 3.57 16.03 1.31
C ARG A 17 3.04 16.05 -0.11
N ALA A 18 1.72 16.14 -0.27
CA ALA A 18 1.14 16.32 -1.59
C ALA A 18 1.52 17.66 -2.22
N GLY A 19 1.85 18.70 -1.41
CA GLY A 19 2.40 19.96 -1.91
C GLY A 19 3.71 19.83 -2.66
N ASP A 20 4.54 18.89 -2.25
CA ASP A 20 5.81 18.60 -2.92
C ASP A 20 5.62 17.99 -4.33
N LEU A 21 4.39 17.58 -4.67
CA LEU A 21 4.04 17.04 -5.99
C LEU A 21 3.69 18.14 -7.02
N ASP A 22 3.56 19.40 -6.61
CA ASP A 22 3.31 20.53 -7.52
C ASP A 22 4.57 20.95 -8.32
N ASP A 23 5.61 20.10 -8.33
CA ASP A 23 6.79 20.27 -9.16
C ASP A 23 6.42 20.08 -10.65
N PRO A 24 6.76 21.04 -11.54
CA PRO A 24 6.58 20.89 -12.99
C PRO A 24 7.28 19.64 -13.57
N GLN A 25 8.34 19.17 -12.93
CA GLN A 25 9.11 17.97 -13.32
C GLN A 25 8.59 16.70 -12.64
N TYR A 26 7.42 16.74 -12.00
CA TYR A 26 6.86 15.58 -11.31
C TYR A 26 6.72 14.39 -12.26
N ASP A 27 7.31 13.25 -11.84
CA ASP A 27 7.21 11.99 -12.58
C ASP A 27 5.80 11.39 -12.43
N TRP A 28 5.05 11.37 -13.51
CA TRP A 28 3.68 10.86 -13.59
C TRP A 28 3.58 9.35 -13.80
N THR A 29 4.69 8.62 -13.86
CA THR A 29 4.70 7.17 -13.96
C THR A 29 3.82 6.52 -12.87
N SER A 30 3.04 5.53 -13.22
CA SER A 30 2.09 4.83 -12.34
C SER A 30 2.52 3.39 -12.06
N GLY A 31 1.90 2.78 -11.02
CA GLY A 31 2.10 1.39 -10.66
C GLY A 31 3.52 1.05 -10.20
N ALA A 32 3.89 -0.21 -10.34
CA ALA A 32 5.21 -0.71 -9.94
C ALA A 32 6.36 -0.02 -10.69
N ALA A 33 6.13 0.49 -11.90
CA ALA A 33 7.14 1.20 -12.69
C ALA A 33 7.65 2.48 -12.00
N ARG A 34 6.81 3.13 -11.16
CA ARG A 34 7.15 4.31 -10.34
C ARG A 34 8.13 3.99 -9.22
N MET A 35 8.19 2.74 -8.78
CA MET A 35 8.99 2.34 -7.63
C MET A 35 10.47 2.19 -7.98
N ASN A 36 11.34 2.39 -6.98
CA ASN A 36 12.77 2.10 -7.13
C ASN A 36 12.96 0.69 -7.72
N PRO A 37 13.74 0.52 -8.79
CA PRO A 37 13.93 -0.78 -9.45
C PRO A 37 14.31 -1.92 -8.49
N ALA A 38 15.13 -1.66 -7.47
CA ALA A 38 15.55 -2.65 -6.50
C ALA A 38 14.44 -3.05 -5.52
N LEU A 39 13.42 -2.21 -5.31
CA LEU A 39 12.32 -2.41 -4.36
C LEU A 39 10.97 -2.57 -5.08
N ARG A 40 10.98 -2.94 -6.34
CA ARG A 40 9.79 -3.03 -7.19
C ARG A 40 9.05 -4.35 -7.08
N ALA A 41 9.73 -5.40 -6.59
CA ALA A 41 9.21 -6.77 -6.56
C ALA A 41 7.84 -6.91 -5.85
N PRO A 42 7.60 -6.36 -4.65
CA PRO A 42 6.30 -6.47 -3.98
C PRO A 42 5.16 -5.81 -4.75
N TYR A 43 5.44 -4.72 -5.46
CA TYR A 43 4.43 -4.01 -6.25
C TYR A 43 4.11 -4.71 -7.57
N ARG A 44 5.10 -5.34 -8.22
CA ARG A 44 4.85 -6.24 -9.34
C ARG A 44 4.02 -7.43 -8.92
N HIS A 45 4.34 -8.00 -7.75
CA HIS A 45 3.56 -9.10 -7.21
C HIS A 45 2.10 -8.69 -6.91
N LEU A 46 1.86 -7.45 -6.43
CA LEU A 46 0.51 -6.90 -6.36
C LEU A 46 -0.16 -6.88 -7.75
N GLU A 47 0.53 -6.33 -8.76
CA GLU A 47 -0.01 -6.26 -10.13
C GLU A 47 -0.31 -7.66 -10.69
N ASP A 48 0.56 -8.64 -10.45
CA ASP A 48 0.34 -10.04 -10.84
C ASP A 48 -0.89 -10.65 -10.12
N LEU A 49 -1.03 -10.37 -8.82
CA LEU A 49 -2.17 -10.84 -8.02
C LEU A 49 -3.47 -10.17 -8.44
N LEU A 50 -3.47 -8.93 -8.91
CA LEU A 50 -4.69 -8.30 -9.41
C LEU A 50 -5.33 -9.12 -10.54
N GLY A 51 -4.54 -9.72 -11.42
CA GLY A 51 -4.99 -10.58 -12.50
C GLY A 51 -5.96 -9.88 -13.46
N ASP A 52 -6.97 -10.59 -13.95
CA ASP A 52 -8.02 -9.98 -14.76
C ASP A 52 -8.94 -9.13 -13.90
N CYS A 53 -8.88 -7.83 -14.14
CA CYS A 53 -9.66 -6.81 -13.45
C CYS A 53 -10.88 -6.35 -14.25
N SER A 54 -11.11 -6.89 -15.46
CA SER A 54 -12.20 -6.44 -16.34
C SER A 54 -13.56 -6.56 -15.64
N GLY A 55 -14.30 -5.47 -15.64
CA GLY A 55 -15.63 -5.37 -15.03
C GLY A 55 -15.66 -5.40 -13.49
N LYS A 56 -14.53 -5.59 -12.81
CA LYS A 56 -14.49 -5.62 -11.34
C LYS A 56 -14.59 -4.24 -10.73
N ARG A 57 -15.22 -4.17 -9.56
CA ARG A 57 -15.23 -2.98 -8.72
C ARG A 57 -14.15 -3.10 -7.67
N ILE A 58 -13.14 -2.21 -7.74
CA ILE A 58 -11.94 -2.26 -6.92
C ILE A 58 -11.88 -1.04 -6.01
N LEU A 59 -11.61 -1.26 -4.71
CA LEU A 59 -11.25 -0.20 -3.77
C LEU A 59 -9.73 -0.06 -3.71
N ASP A 60 -9.22 1.14 -3.97
CA ASP A 60 -7.84 1.54 -3.63
C ASP A 60 -7.89 2.22 -2.26
N PHE A 61 -7.54 1.45 -1.23
CA PHE A 61 -7.66 1.79 0.18
C PHE A 61 -6.45 2.59 0.64
N GLY A 62 -6.64 3.88 0.90
CA GLY A 62 -5.57 4.84 1.15
C GLY A 62 -4.80 5.14 -0.14
N CYS A 63 -5.51 5.53 -1.20
CA CYS A 63 -4.96 5.62 -2.56
C CYS A 63 -3.93 6.73 -2.76
N GLY A 64 -3.82 7.69 -1.83
CA GLY A 64 -2.94 8.85 -1.97
C GLY A 64 -3.16 9.57 -3.29
N HIS A 65 -2.09 9.74 -4.05
CA HIS A 65 -2.12 10.40 -5.36
C HIS A 65 -2.35 9.43 -6.54
N GLY A 66 -2.98 8.27 -6.28
CA GLY A 66 -3.54 7.36 -7.29
C GLY A 66 -2.53 6.58 -8.12
N ILE A 67 -1.30 6.33 -7.62
CA ILE A 67 -0.27 5.61 -8.40
C ILE A 67 -0.74 4.22 -8.82
N PHE A 68 -1.41 3.50 -7.92
CA PHE A 68 -1.82 2.12 -8.15
C PHE A 68 -3.25 2.00 -8.70
N SER A 69 -4.06 3.07 -8.64
CA SER A 69 -5.41 3.09 -9.21
C SER A 69 -5.46 2.97 -10.75
N ILE A 70 -4.37 3.35 -11.42
CA ILE A 70 -4.35 3.50 -12.89
C ILE A 70 -4.32 2.15 -13.62
N ALA A 71 -3.44 1.24 -13.21
CA ALA A 71 -3.26 -0.03 -13.91
C ALA A 71 -4.55 -0.85 -13.98
N PRO A 72 -5.27 -1.12 -12.86
CA PRO A 72 -6.53 -1.85 -12.93
C PRO A 72 -7.60 -1.10 -13.74
N ALA A 73 -7.66 0.23 -13.68
CA ALA A 73 -8.59 1.01 -14.49
C ALA A 73 -8.32 0.86 -16.00
N LYS A 74 -7.04 0.82 -16.41
CA LYS A 74 -6.66 0.52 -17.81
C LYS A 74 -7.05 -0.89 -18.24
N HIS A 75 -7.08 -1.84 -17.31
CA HIS A 75 -7.50 -3.22 -17.54
C HIS A 75 -9.03 -3.42 -17.35
N GLY A 76 -9.80 -2.34 -17.36
CA GLY A 76 -11.26 -2.40 -17.42
C GLY A 76 -11.98 -2.41 -16.08
N ALA A 77 -11.28 -2.30 -14.95
CA ALA A 77 -11.92 -2.18 -13.65
C ALA A 77 -12.58 -0.82 -13.42
N GLN A 78 -13.60 -0.79 -12.55
CA GLN A 78 -14.10 0.42 -11.92
C GLN A 78 -13.39 0.62 -10.60
N VAL A 79 -12.52 1.63 -10.50
CA VAL A 79 -11.67 1.86 -9.33
C VAL A 79 -12.21 3.02 -8.51
N VAL A 80 -12.44 2.77 -7.21
CA VAL A 80 -12.77 3.80 -6.24
C VAL A 80 -11.56 3.99 -5.32
N GLY A 81 -10.97 5.17 -5.30
CA GLY A 81 -9.87 5.52 -4.38
C GLY A 81 -10.40 6.32 -3.20
N VAL A 82 -10.01 5.92 -2.00
CA VAL A 82 -10.29 6.64 -0.74
C VAL A 82 -8.99 7.08 -0.10
N ASP A 83 -8.93 8.33 0.31
CA ASP A 83 -7.80 8.86 1.10
C ASP A 83 -8.27 10.01 1.99
N ILE A 84 -7.58 10.21 3.11
CA ILE A 84 -7.91 11.27 4.07
C ILE A 84 -7.47 12.65 3.58
N SER A 85 -6.53 12.74 2.62
CA SER A 85 -5.93 13.96 2.09
C SER A 85 -6.63 14.44 0.82
N PRO A 86 -7.45 15.51 0.89
CA PRO A 86 -8.07 16.13 -0.30
C PRO A 86 -7.03 16.55 -1.35
N ARG A 87 -5.86 16.98 -0.91
CA ARG A 87 -4.79 17.44 -1.79
C ARG A 87 -4.17 16.27 -2.56
N SER A 88 -3.92 15.13 -1.90
CA SER A 88 -3.49 13.90 -2.58
C SER A 88 -4.49 13.46 -3.64
N LEU A 89 -5.79 13.51 -3.33
CA LEU A 89 -6.86 13.15 -4.27
C LEU A 89 -6.96 14.09 -5.47
N ALA A 90 -6.60 15.36 -5.31
CA ALA A 90 -6.52 16.28 -6.46
C ALA A 90 -5.45 15.80 -7.47
N PHE A 91 -4.31 15.30 -6.99
CA PHE A 91 -3.29 14.67 -7.84
C PHE A 91 -3.77 13.36 -8.45
N ALA A 92 -4.49 12.52 -7.69
CA ALA A 92 -5.06 11.29 -8.21
C ALA A 92 -6.01 11.56 -9.40
N ARG A 93 -6.87 12.58 -9.30
CA ARG A 93 -7.75 13.00 -10.40
C ARG A 93 -6.96 13.51 -11.61
N ARG A 94 -5.93 14.34 -11.40
CA ARG A 94 -5.04 14.82 -12.48
C ARG A 94 -4.36 13.64 -13.18
N ARG A 95 -3.84 12.67 -12.41
CA ARG A 95 -3.20 11.46 -12.93
C ARG A 95 -4.19 10.65 -13.79
N SER A 96 -5.37 10.41 -13.27
CA SER A 96 -6.44 9.69 -13.98
C SER A 96 -6.80 10.35 -15.31
N SER A 97 -6.90 11.68 -15.34
CA SER A 97 -7.15 12.43 -16.57
C SER A 97 -5.99 12.30 -17.57
N ARG A 98 -4.75 12.42 -17.13
CA ARG A 98 -3.56 12.26 -17.99
C ARG A 98 -3.46 10.86 -18.59
N GLU A 99 -3.84 9.84 -17.82
CA GLU A 99 -3.81 8.43 -18.22
C GLU A 99 -5.09 7.98 -18.95
N GLN A 100 -6.02 8.93 -19.18
CA GLN A 100 -7.27 8.72 -19.93
C GLN A 100 -8.19 7.64 -19.32
N VAL A 101 -8.20 7.52 -17.99
CA VAL A 101 -9.05 6.56 -17.25
C VAL A 101 -10.07 7.22 -16.33
N SER A 102 -10.35 8.52 -16.49
CA SER A 102 -11.28 9.27 -15.63
C SER A 102 -12.70 8.67 -15.60
N GLY A 103 -13.14 8.05 -16.70
CA GLY A 103 -14.43 7.36 -16.76
C GLY A 103 -14.50 6.05 -15.97
N ARG A 104 -13.34 5.56 -15.46
CA ARG A 104 -13.22 4.30 -14.71
C ARG A 104 -12.66 4.49 -13.30
N THR A 105 -12.39 5.73 -12.89
CA THR A 105 -11.85 6.03 -11.57
C THR A 105 -12.70 7.09 -10.88
N GLN A 106 -12.94 6.87 -9.60
CA GLN A 106 -13.57 7.84 -8.69
C GLN A 106 -12.66 8.01 -7.47
N PHE A 107 -12.56 9.26 -6.97
CA PHE A 107 -11.74 9.55 -5.80
C PHE A 107 -12.56 10.35 -4.78
N CYS A 108 -12.69 9.83 -3.57
CA CYS A 108 -13.43 10.47 -2.49
C CYS A 108 -12.57 10.64 -1.23
N VAL A 109 -12.78 11.75 -0.55
CA VAL A 109 -12.21 11.98 0.79
C VAL A 109 -12.94 11.06 1.76
N GLY A 110 -12.20 10.27 2.51
CA GLY A 110 -12.77 9.34 3.47
C GLY A 110 -11.74 8.82 4.46
N ASP A 111 -12.25 8.33 5.57
CA ASP A 111 -11.48 7.66 6.60
C ASP A 111 -11.46 6.15 6.33
N CYS A 112 -10.28 5.58 6.19
CA CYS A 112 -10.09 4.13 6.03
C CYS A 112 -10.52 3.30 7.26
N GLU A 113 -10.74 3.94 8.41
CA GLU A 113 -11.27 3.31 9.61
C GLU A 113 -12.81 3.38 9.72
N SER A 114 -13.46 4.07 8.77
CA SER A 114 -14.92 4.20 8.66
C SER A 114 -15.28 4.54 7.23
N LEU A 115 -15.32 3.52 6.38
CA LEU A 115 -15.52 3.68 4.95
C LEU A 115 -16.96 4.08 4.61
N PRO A 116 -17.17 5.07 3.72
CA PRO A 116 -18.51 5.55 3.35
C PRO A 116 -19.17 4.65 2.27
N PHE A 117 -19.02 3.34 2.40
CA PHE A 117 -19.59 2.38 1.46
C PHE A 117 -20.43 1.33 2.18
N PRO A 118 -21.49 0.81 1.53
CA PRO A 118 -22.24 -0.33 2.04
C PRO A 118 -21.38 -1.59 2.14
N ASP A 119 -21.88 -2.58 2.88
CA ASP A 119 -21.31 -3.92 2.92
C ASP A 119 -21.30 -4.54 1.52
N ASP A 120 -20.46 -5.51 1.27
CA ASP A 120 -20.41 -6.33 0.04
C ASP A 120 -20.33 -5.49 -1.26
N THR A 121 -19.62 -4.37 -1.21
CA THR A 121 -19.55 -3.42 -2.33
C THR A 121 -18.48 -3.76 -3.36
N PHE A 122 -17.33 -4.27 -2.93
CA PHE A 122 -16.14 -4.43 -3.76
C PHE A 122 -15.78 -5.89 -4.04
N ASP A 123 -15.38 -6.18 -5.26
CA ASP A 123 -14.85 -7.49 -5.66
C ASP A 123 -13.39 -7.66 -5.19
N LEU A 124 -12.67 -6.52 -5.08
CA LEU A 124 -11.27 -6.51 -4.68
C LEU A 124 -10.94 -5.21 -3.93
N VAL A 125 -10.13 -5.35 -2.88
CA VAL A 125 -9.49 -4.21 -2.20
C VAL A 125 -7.99 -4.31 -2.40
N MET A 126 -7.34 -3.22 -2.76
CA MET A 126 -5.89 -3.11 -2.79
C MET A 126 -5.42 -1.94 -1.93
N SER A 127 -4.22 -2.06 -1.34
CA SER A 127 -3.63 -1.01 -0.51
C SER A 127 -2.12 -1.03 -0.57
N CYS A 128 -1.51 0.15 -0.61
CA CYS A 128 -0.07 0.30 -0.64
C CYS A 128 0.44 1.32 0.39
N GLY A 129 0.94 0.82 1.53
CA GLY A 129 1.64 1.64 2.53
C GLY A 129 0.75 2.47 3.44
N VAL A 130 -0.47 2.03 3.73
CA VAL A 130 -1.42 2.75 4.58
C VAL A 130 -1.59 2.14 5.97
N LEU A 131 -1.27 0.84 6.16
CA LEU A 131 -1.60 0.12 7.40
C LEU A 131 -0.96 0.72 8.64
N SER A 132 0.23 1.32 8.51
CA SER A 132 0.89 2.02 9.63
C SER A 132 0.25 3.38 9.98
N CYS A 133 -0.68 3.88 9.17
CA CYS A 133 -1.29 5.21 9.36
C CYS A 133 -2.60 5.15 10.17
N LEU A 134 -3.16 3.97 10.35
CA LEU A 134 -4.50 3.77 10.90
C LEU A 134 -4.52 2.82 12.11
N ASN A 135 -5.64 2.77 12.80
CA ASN A 135 -5.93 1.70 13.72
C ASN A 135 -6.19 0.43 12.89
N LEU A 136 -5.21 -0.48 12.93
CA LEU A 136 -5.20 -1.66 12.08
C LEU A 136 -6.48 -2.51 12.22
N ARG A 137 -6.98 -2.65 13.46
CA ARG A 137 -8.21 -3.42 13.73
C ARG A 137 -9.43 -2.80 13.04
N HIS A 138 -9.62 -1.49 13.18
CA HIS A 138 -10.73 -0.79 12.55
C HIS A 138 -10.63 -0.83 11.03
N GLY A 139 -9.46 -0.52 10.48
CA GLY A 139 -9.27 -0.52 9.03
C GLY A 139 -9.47 -1.89 8.39
N ILE A 140 -8.95 -2.97 9.00
CA ILE A 140 -9.12 -4.33 8.46
C ILE A 140 -10.56 -4.83 8.62
N SER A 141 -11.26 -4.45 9.71
CA SER A 141 -12.69 -4.74 9.86
C SER A 141 -13.53 -4.05 8.78
N GLU A 142 -13.22 -2.79 8.44
CA GLU A 142 -13.90 -2.07 7.36
C GLU A 142 -13.63 -2.71 5.99
N VAL A 143 -12.39 -3.16 5.74
CA VAL A 143 -12.10 -3.90 4.51
C VAL A 143 -12.90 -5.19 4.44
N ALA A 144 -12.99 -5.96 5.54
CA ALA A 144 -13.80 -7.17 5.58
C ALA A 144 -15.30 -6.88 5.31
N ARG A 145 -15.83 -5.80 5.88
CA ARG A 145 -17.23 -5.39 5.73
C ARG A 145 -17.59 -5.00 4.28
N VAL A 146 -16.74 -4.19 3.63
CA VAL A 146 -17.05 -3.69 2.28
C VAL A 146 -16.71 -4.68 1.17
N LEU A 147 -15.98 -5.74 1.50
CA LEU A 147 -15.58 -6.76 0.55
C LEU A 147 -16.69 -7.79 0.37
N ARG A 148 -17.00 -8.18 -0.85
CA ARG A 148 -17.96 -9.26 -1.15
C ARG A 148 -17.50 -10.58 -0.54
N PRO A 149 -18.41 -11.52 -0.26
CA PRO A 149 -18.05 -12.81 0.36
C PRO A 149 -17.02 -13.63 -0.43
N ASP A 150 -17.03 -13.52 -1.76
CA ASP A 150 -16.09 -14.15 -2.69
C ASP A 150 -14.93 -13.21 -3.09
N GLY A 151 -14.92 -12.01 -2.53
CA GLY A 151 -13.91 -10.99 -2.78
C GLY A 151 -12.58 -11.29 -2.10
N ARG A 152 -11.57 -10.51 -2.48
CA ARG A 152 -10.22 -10.60 -1.90
C ARG A 152 -9.58 -9.24 -1.70
N ALA A 153 -8.66 -9.15 -0.74
CA ALA A 153 -7.87 -7.94 -0.53
C ALA A 153 -6.37 -8.24 -0.59
N ILE A 154 -5.61 -7.26 -1.12
CA ILE A 154 -4.16 -7.35 -1.28
C ILE A 154 -3.53 -6.09 -0.69
N PHE A 155 -2.64 -6.28 0.27
CA PHE A 155 -1.94 -5.21 0.96
C PHE A 155 -0.43 -5.30 0.69
N VAL A 156 0.18 -4.19 0.33
CA VAL A 156 1.65 -4.05 0.26
C VAL A 156 2.06 -3.05 1.33
N ASP A 157 2.76 -3.50 2.36
CA ASP A 157 3.19 -2.61 3.43
C ASP A 157 4.62 -2.91 3.92
N THR A 158 5.10 -2.10 4.84
CA THR A 158 6.45 -2.21 5.38
C THR A 158 6.47 -2.91 6.72
N LEU A 159 7.42 -3.85 6.92
CA LEU A 159 7.64 -4.50 8.21
C LEU A 159 8.53 -3.68 9.14
N GLY A 160 8.23 -3.75 10.44
CA GLY A 160 8.87 -3.01 11.51
C GLY A 160 9.98 -3.74 12.25
N HIS A 161 10.41 -4.92 11.81
CA HIS A 161 11.40 -5.69 12.56
C HIS A 161 12.85 -5.42 12.20
N ASN A 162 13.13 -4.83 11.02
CA ASN A 162 14.50 -4.58 10.56
C ASN A 162 15.13 -3.41 11.32
N PRO A 163 16.19 -3.63 12.14
CA PRO A 163 16.76 -2.60 13.00
C PRO A 163 17.39 -1.45 12.21
N VAL A 164 18.00 -1.74 11.06
CA VAL A 164 18.62 -0.72 10.19
C VAL A 164 17.56 0.21 9.62
N ILE A 165 16.45 -0.36 9.18
CA ILE A 165 15.31 0.42 8.67
C ILE A 165 14.68 1.24 9.78
N ASN A 166 14.54 0.69 10.98
CA ASN A 166 13.96 1.40 12.12
C ASN A 166 14.82 2.59 12.55
N LEU A 167 16.14 2.46 12.54
CA LEU A 167 17.03 3.60 12.80
C LEU A 167 16.82 4.72 11.77
N ARG A 168 16.72 4.37 10.48
CA ARG A 168 16.46 5.32 9.41
C ARG A 168 15.08 5.98 9.56
N ARG A 169 14.04 5.22 9.98
CA ARG A 169 12.68 5.74 10.23
C ARG A 169 12.67 6.74 11.39
N ARG A 170 13.37 6.43 12.48
CA ARG A 170 13.52 7.35 13.63
C ARG A 170 14.19 8.66 13.20
N TRP A 171 15.23 8.57 12.38
CA TRP A 171 15.88 9.75 11.83
C TRP A 171 14.95 10.55 10.90
N ALA A 172 14.16 9.88 10.06
CA ALA A 172 13.17 10.53 9.21
C ALA A 172 12.03 11.19 10.03
N ALA A 173 11.60 10.57 11.14
CA ALA A 173 10.63 11.15 12.07
C ALA A 173 11.20 12.42 12.73
N TRP A 174 12.44 12.38 13.20
CA TRP A 174 13.12 13.56 13.74
C TRP A 174 13.19 14.73 12.73
N ARG A 175 13.27 14.44 11.43
CA ARG A 175 13.22 15.44 10.34
C ARG A 175 11.79 15.85 9.95
N GLY A 176 10.76 15.42 10.65
CA GLY A 176 9.37 15.73 10.35
C GLY A 176 8.81 15.06 9.08
N GLN A 177 9.52 14.06 8.54
CA GLN A 177 9.10 13.31 7.34
C GLN A 177 8.10 12.17 7.65
N ARG A 178 7.84 11.92 8.93
CA ARG A 178 6.86 10.93 9.42
C ARG A 178 6.15 11.50 10.63
N THR A 179 4.92 11.07 10.87
CA THR A 179 4.20 11.34 12.11
C THR A 179 4.71 10.40 13.22
N ASP A 180 4.50 10.79 14.48
CA ASP A 180 4.81 9.92 15.61
C ASP A 180 4.02 8.63 15.54
N TRP A 181 2.72 8.74 15.22
CA TRP A 181 1.83 7.59 15.05
C TRP A 181 2.39 6.58 14.05
N THR A 182 2.71 7.00 12.83
CA THR A 182 3.24 6.10 11.78
C THR A 182 4.61 5.51 12.12
N THR A 183 5.33 6.11 13.06
CA THR A 183 6.64 5.60 13.51
C THR A 183 6.46 4.51 14.58
N GLU A 184 5.44 4.64 15.42
CA GLU A 184 5.14 3.69 16.50
C GLU A 184 4.31 2.49 16.03
N HIS A 185 3.46 2.68 15.00
CA HIS A 185 2.48 1.68 14.53
C HIS A 185 2.90 1.02 13.20
N ILE A 186 4.20 0.77 13.03
CA ILE A 186 4.68 0.02 11.88
C ILE A 186 4.27 -1.45 12.03
N LEU A 187 3.71 -2.01 10.95
CA LEU A 187 3.23 -3.39 10.90
C LEU A 187 4.33 -4.38 11.35
N THR A 188 4.00 -5.25 12.30
CA THR A 188 4.87 -6.33 12.77
C THR A 188 4.28 -7.69 12.40
N LEU A 189 5.07 -8.77 12.47
CA LEU A 189 4.55 -10.11 12.20
C LEU A 189 3.42 -10.54 13.14
N PRO A 190 3.43 -10.22 14.46
CA PRO A 190 2.28 -10.47 15.33
C PRO A 190 1.01 -9.75 14.89
N ASP A 191 1.11 -8.54 14.30
CA ASP A 191 -0.06 -7.79 13.86
C ASP A 191 -0.77 -8.46 12.68
N LEU A 192 -0.06 -9.30 11.91
CA LEU A 192 -0.64 -10.05 10.80
C LEU A 192 -1.75 -11.02 11.24
N ARG A 193 -1.79 -11.41 12.52
CA ARG A 193 -2.87 -12.25 13.08
C ARG A 193 -4.25 -11.61 12.96
N ILE A 194 -4.33 -10.29 12.81
CA ILE A 194 -5.61 -9.60 12.59
C ILE A 194 -6.29 -10.08 11.31
N PHE A 195 -5.48 -10.38 10.27
CA PHE A 195 -6.01 -10.89 9.02
C PHE A 195 -6.62 -12.29 9.18
N ASP A 196 -5.99 -13.17 9.95
CA ASP A 196 -6.53 -14.50 10.25
C ASP A 196 -7.83 -14.44 11.07
N GLN A 197 -8.03 -13.37 11.87
CA GLN A 197 -9.25 -13.14 12.63
C GLN A 197 -10.42 -12.72 11.74
N GLN A 198 -10.17 -11.92 10.72
CA GLN A 198 -11.18 -11.30 9.86
C GLN A 198 -11.43 -12.05 8.54
N PHE A 199 -10.51 -12.92 8.12
CA PHE A 199 -10.58 -13.63 6.84
C PHE A 199 -10.37 -15.13 7.02
N SER A 200 -10.96 -15.94 6.14
CA SER A 200 -10.83 -17.39 6.15
C SER A 200 -9.52 -17.87 5.55
N ARG A 201 -8.94 -17.09 4.66
CA ARG A 201 -7.65 -17.37 4.01
C ARG A 201 -6.75 -16.16 4.10
N CYS A 202 -5.50 -16.40 4.50
CA CYS A 202 -4.46 -15.38 4.56
C CYS A 202 -3.16 -15.96 4.01
N SER A 203 -2.57 -15.28 3.05
CA SER A 203 -1.24 -15.58 2.50
C SER A 203 -0.32 -14.40 2.73
N VAL A 204 0.85 -14.65 3.28
CA VAL A 204 1.84 -13.62 3.63
C VAL A 204 3.14 -13.90 2.90
N ARG A 205 3.60 -12.95 2.09
CA ARG A 205 4.86 -13.05 1.37
C ARG A 205 5.78 -11.88 1.69
N PRO A 206 6.96 -12.14 2.29
CA PRO A 206 7.95 -11.13 2.58
C PRO A 206 8.84 -10.82 1.37
N PHE A 207 9.34 -9.56 1.29
CA PHE A 207 10.17 -9.04 0.21
C PHE A 207 11.27 -8.10 0.72
N ASP A 208 12.28 -7.89 -0.14
CA ASP A 208 13.28 -6.83 -0.01
C ASP A 208 14.16 -6.99 1.24
N LEU A 209 15.00 -8.04 1.25
CA LEU A 209 16.09 -8.22 2.20
C LEU A 209 17.44 -7.88 1.55
N ALA A 210 17.90 -8.67 0.56
CA ALA A 210 19.14 -8.42 -0.17
C ALA A 210 18.98 -7.28 -1.18
N THR A 211 17.83 -7.18 -1.85
CA THR A 211 17.52 -6.09 -2.77
C THR A 211 17.51 -4.72 -2.09
N LEU A 212 17.20 -4.66 -0.79
CA LEU A 212 17.26 -3.43 0.00
C LEU A 212 18.67 -2.81 0.02
N LEU A 213 19.72 -3.64 0.05
CA LEU A 213 21.10 -3.18 0.00
C LEU A 213 21.43 -2.49 -1.32
N LEU A 214 20.81 -2.93 -2.40
CA LEU A 214 20.98 -2.37 -3.74
C LEU A 214 20.18 -1.09 -3.97
N ALA A 215 19.16 -0.82 -3.16
CA ALA A 215 18.26 0.32 -3.35
C ALA A 215 18.97 1.69 -3.29
N ARG A 216 20.17 1.75 -2.73
CA ARG A 216 20.99 2.98 -2.63
C ARG A 216 22.05 3.11 -3.73
N CYS A 217 22.28 2.05 -4.50
CA CYS A 217 23.22 2.11 -5.61
C CYS A 217 22.50 2.68 -6.84
N SER A 218 23.06 3.72 -7.45
CA SER A 218 22.52 4.30 -8.68
C SER A 218 22.79 3.41 -9.91
N TRP A 219 23.70 2.45 -9.77
CA TRP A 219 24.16 1.56 -10.84
C TRP A 219 23.71 0.13 -10.54
N HIS A 220 22.69 -0.31 -11.29
CA HIS A 220 22.19 -1.68 -11.17
C HIS A 220 22.30 -2.39 -12.51
N ALA A 221 23.18 -3.38 -12.60
CA ALA A 221 23.05 -4.38 -13.65
C ALA A 221 21.76 -5.18 -13.41
N LYS A 222 20.92 -5.35 -14.43
CA LYS A 222 19.64 -6.10 -14.34
C LYS A 222 19.83 -7.50 -13.76
N TRP A 223 20.95 -8.16 -14.10
CA TRP A 223 21.27 -9.49 -13.60
C TRP A 223 21.50 -9.49 -12.07
N LEU A 224 22.11 -8.42 -11.50
CA LEU A 224 22.34 -8.31 -10.06
C LEU A 224 21.03 -8.17 -9.29
N LEU A 225 20.09 -7.37 -9.80
CA LEU A 225 18.75 -7.26 -9.22
C LEU A 225 18.01 -8.59 -9.27
N HIS A 226 18.15 -9.33 -10.38
CA HIS A 226 17.53 -10.65 -10.53
C HIS A 226 18.11 -11.67 -9.55
N ALA A 227 19.44 -11.69 -9.41
CA ALA A 227 20.13 -12.54 -8.45
C ALA A 227 19.72 -12.22 -7.01
N ALA A 228 19.70 -10.93 -6.62
CA ALA A 228 19.28 -10.50 -5.30
C ALA A 228 17.81 -10.85 -5.02
N SER A 229 16.90 -10.70 -5.98
CA SER A 229 15.50 -11.10 -5.85
C SER A 229 15.33 -12.61 -5.68
N ASN A 230 16.16 -13.43 -6.34
CA ASN A 230 16.15 -14.87 -6.17
C ASN A 230 16.66 -15.28 -4.78
N VAL A 231 17.72 -14.62 -4.30
CA VAL A 231 18.23 -14.78 -2.93
C VAL A 231 17.15 -14.40 -1.92
N ASP A 232 16.49 -13.26 -2.09
CA ASP A 232 15.40 -12.82 -1.23
C ASP A 232 14.30 -13.88 -1.16
N ARG A 233 13.85 -14.38 -2.30
CA ARG A 233 12.80 -15.40 -2.35
C ARG A 233 13.23 -16.68 -1.61
N TRP A 234 14.43 -17.19 -1.87
CA TRP A 234 14.92 -18.42 -1.25
C TRP A 234 15.10 -18.28 0.27
N VAL A 235 15.69 -17.16 0.72
CA VAL A 235 15.96 -16.90 2.14
C VAL A 235 14.68 -16.61 2.91
N LEU A 236 13.83 -15.71 2.40
CA LEU A 236 12.65 -15.21 3.12
C LEU A 236 11.54 -16.26 3.20
N GLU A 237 11.45 -17.18 2.23
CA GLU A 237 10.45 -18.25 2.26
C GLU A 237 10.83 -19.41 3.21
N ARG A 238 12.12 -19.56 3.57
CA ARG A 238 12.63 -20.76 4.25
C ARG A 238 13.28 -20.52 5.61
N THR A 239 13.43 -19.28 6.03
CA THR A 239 14.20 -18.97 7.23
C THR A 239 13.50 -17.99 8.17
N ALA A 240 13.94 -17.94 9.45
CA ALA A 240 13.51 -16.93 10.41
C ALA A 240 13.90 -15.49 9.99
N LEU A 241 14.71 -15.33 8.93
CA LEU A 241 15.14 -14.04 8.38
C LEU A 241 13.99 -13.27 7.70
N GLN A 242 12.85 -13.89 7.45
CA GLN A 242 11.62 -13.18 7.02
C GLN A 242 11.30 -11.97 7.91
N ARG A 243 11.71 -11.99 9.19
CA ARG A 243 11.56 -10.85 10.11
C ARG A 243 12.36 -9.62 9.64
N LEU A 244 13.44 -9.80 8.89
CA LEU A 244 14.29 -8.73 8.40
C LEU A 244 13.84 -8.17 7.05
N ALA A 245 12.81 -8.75 6.44
CA ALA A 245 12.22 -8.23 5.22
C ALA A 245 11.81 -6.76 5.40
N PHE A 246 11.96 -5.97 4.34
CA PHE A 246 11.54 -4.57 4.37
C PHE A 246 10.05 -4.44 4.10
N LYS A 247 9.53 -5.25 3.17
CA LYS A 247 8.12 -5.23 2.77
C LYS A 247 7.47 -6.58 2.91
N VAL A 248 6.16 -6.54 2.99
CA VAL A 248 5.29 -7.71 2.98
C VAL A 248 4.14 -7.47 2.01
N VAL A 249 3.75 -8.51 1.30
CA VAL A 249 2.48 -8.58 0.59
C VAL A 249 1.60 -9.55 1.35
N VAL A 250 0.41 -9.09 1.71
CA VAL A 250 -0.62 -9.88 2.39
C VAL A 250 -1.81 -9.99 1.45
N GLU A 251 -2.18 -11.21 1.07
CA GLU A 251 -3.39 -11.50 0.32
C GLU A 251 -4.37 -12.23 1.22
N VAL A 252 -5.62 -11.77 1.26
CA VAL A 252 -6.69 -12.35 2.07
C VAL A 252 -7.96 -12.54 1.25
N SER A 253 -8.77 -13.54 1.62
CA SER A 253 -10.07 -13.79 1.00
C SER A 253 -11.05 -14.47 1.96
N GLY A 254 -12.34 -14.42 1.61
CA GLY A 254 -13.41 -14.95 2.44
C GLY A 254 -13.53 -14.17 3.75
N PRO A 255 -14.04 -12.93 3.71
CA PRO A 255 -14.31 -12.16 4.93
C PRO A 255 -15.21 -12.96 5.85
N LYS A 256 -14.92 -12.91 7.15
CA LYS A 256 -15.74 -13.53 8.19
C LYS A 256 -16.76 -12.50 8.64
N THR A 257 -18.02 -12.79 8.44
CA THR A 257 -19.16 -12.02 8.94
C THR A 257 -19.34 -12.18 10.45
#